data_ac92b684f2e578d6a9c41a7c552d4432
#
_entry.id   ac92b684f2e578d6a9c41a7c552d4432
#
_cell.length_a   1.000
_cell.length_b   1.000
_cell.length_c   1.000
_cell.angle_alpha   90.00
_cell.angle_beta   90.00
_cell.angle_gamma   90.00
#
_symmetry.space_group_name_H-M   'P 1'
#
loop_
_entity.id
_entity.type
_entity.pdbx_description
1 polymer ?
#
loop_
_entity_poly.entity_id
_entity_poly.type
_entity_poly.pdbx_seq_one_letter_code
_entity_poly.pdbx_strand_id
1 'polypeptide(L)'
;MRVAIIGAAGRMGKVLIEAVDGAEGLELGAAVVEPGSSLIGADAGEMTGIGKTGVKMAGSLADVKDDFDVLVDFTFPDLTLENAEFCKANGKMLVIGTTGMSDAEKQQLALAAESTPVVFAPNMSVGVNVVLNLLRTAAATLGDDYDVEIIEAHHRHKKDAPSGTALRMGEVVADALGRDLKECAVYGREGFTGERTRKEIGFETIRAGDVVGDHTVLFATEGERIEVTHKASSRMTFAKGAMRAALWLKDKPAGLYDMQDVLDLK
;
A
#
# COMPACT_ATOMS: atom_id res chain seq x y z
N MET A 1 -2.76 1.38 -22.16
CA MET A 1 -2.23 0.15 -21.53
C MET A 1 -3.38 -0.52 -20.80
N ARG A 2 -3.56 -1.83 -21.03
CA ARG A 2 -4.68 -2.59 -20.48
C ARG A 2 -4.34 -3.10 -19.08
N VAL A 3 -5.23 -2.87 -18.14
CA VAL A 3 -5.08 -3.21 -16.72
C VAL A 3 -5.99 -4.37 -16.36
N ALA A 4 -5.47 -5.39 -15.70
CA ALA A 4 -6.26 -6.40 -15.01
C ALA A 4 -6.37 -6.10 -13.53
N ILE A 5 -7.55 -6.27 -12.97
CA ILE A 5 -7.76 -6.16 -11.52
C ILE A 5 -8.11 -7.55 -10.96
N ILE A 6 -7.28 -8.09 -10.08
CA ILE A 6 -7.60 -9.31 -9.33
C ILE A 6 -8.28 -8.98 -8.01
N GLY A 7 -9.21 -9.84 -7.56
CA GLY A 7 -10.06 -9.54 -6.43
C GLY A 7 -11.08 -8.42 -6.74
N ALA A 8 -11.54 -8.35 -8.00
CA ALA A 8 -12.35 -7.27 -8.58
C ALA A 8 -13.64 -6.96 -7.79
N ALA A 9 -14.26 -7.95 -7.15
CA ALA A 9 -15.46 -7.77 -6.32
C ALA A 9 -15.18 -7.25 -4.91
N GLY A 10 -13.90 -7.24 -4.49
CA GLY A 10 -13.48 -6.78 -3.17
C GLY A 10 -13.59 -5.25 -2.98
N ARG A 11 -13.40 -4.79 -1.74
CA ARG A 11 -13.46 -3.35 -1.40
C ARG A 11 -12.45 -2.51 -2.19
N MET A 12 -11.20 -3.01 -2.35
CA MET A 12 -10.20 -2.34 -3.17
C MET A 12 -10.43 -2.57 -4.66
N GLY A 13 -10.81 -3.79 -5.07
CA GLY A 13 -11.04 -4.13 -6.47
C GLY A 13 -12.03 -3.18 -7.15
N LYS A 14 -13.15 -2.87 -6.49
CA LYS A 14 -14.14 -1.90 -6.99
C LYS A 14 -13.56 -0.50 -7.18
N VAL A 15 -12.81 -0.01 -6.20
CA VAL A 15 -12.17 1.32 -6.27
C VAL A 15 -11.06 1.35 -7.32
N LEU A 16 -10.35 0.23 -7.54
CA LEU A 16 -9.34 0.11 -8.59
C LEU A 16 -9.98 0.15 -9.99
N ILE A 17 -11.11 -0.52 -10.20
CA ILE A 17 -11.86 -0.45 -11.47
C ILE A 17 -12.30 0.99 -11.77
N GLU A 18 -12.86 1.69 -10.77
CA GLU A 18 -13.20 3.11 -10.88
C GLU A 18 -11.98 3.99 -11.18
N ALA A 19 -10.84 3.69 -10.55
CA ALA A 19 -9.60 4.44 -10.76
C ALA A 19 -9.02 4.25 -12.17
N VAL A 20 -9.14 3.04 -12.75
CA VAL A 20 -8.73 2.78 -14.14
C VAL A 20 -9.58 3.58 -15.11
N ASP A 21 -10.91 3.62 -14.92
CA ASP A 21 -11.83 4.37 -15.78
C ASP A 21 -11.52 5.87 -15.81
N GLY A 22 -11.08 6.42 -14.67
CA GLY A 22 -10.69 7.82 -14.54
C GLY A 22 -9.23 8.13 -14.90
N ALA A 23 -8.42 7.16 -15.31
CA ALA A 23 -6.99 7.34 -15.54
C ALA A 23 -6.63 7.44 -17.03
N GLU A 24 -6.11 8.59 -17.45
CA GLU A 24 -5.63 8.77 -18.83
C GLU A 24 -4.48 7.78 -19.15
N GLY A 25 -4.55 7.13 -20.31
CA GLY A 25 -3.55 6.16 -20.77
C GLY A 25 -3.71 4.75 -20.23
N LEU A 26 -4.70 4.51 -19.39
CA LEU A 26 -5.11 3.18 -18.93
C LEU A 26 -6.52 2.83 -19.41
N GLU A 27 -6.78 1.53 -19.56
CA GLU A 27 -8.09 0.98 -19.84
C GLU A 27 -8.27 -0.33 -19.08
N LEU A 28 -9.46 -0.62 -18.62
CA LEU A 28 -9.76 -1.90 -17.99
C LEU A 28 -9.77 -2.99 -19.06
N GLY A 29 -8.82 -3.92 -18.99
CA GLY A 29 -8.72 -5.06 -19.90
C GLY A 29 -9.35 -6.32 -19.30
N ALA A 30 -9.19 -6.52 -17.99
CA ALA A 30 -9.71 -7.69 -17.30
C ALA A 30 -10.10 -7.39 -15.85
N ALA A 31 -11.09 -8.13 -15.35
CA ALA A 31 -11.51 -8.11 -13.94
C ALA A 31 -11.71 -9.56 -13.47
N VAL A 32 -10.93 -9.96 -12.46
CA VAL A 32 -10.90 -11.36 -12.01
C VAL A 32 -11.44 -11.47 -10.59
N VAL A 33 -12.35 -12.41 -10.42
CA VAL A 33 -12.95 -12.78 -9.12
C VAL A 33 -12.56 -14.21 -8.77
N GLU A 34 -12.87 -14.64 -7.55
CA GLU A 34 -12.60 -16.02 -7.13
C GLU A 34 -13.30 -17.05 -8.02
N PRO A 35 -12.69 -18.22 -8.28
CA PRO A 35 -13.32 -19.29 -9.02
C PRO A 35 -14.67 -19.70 -8.39
N GLY A 36 -15.70 -19.88 -9.24
CA GLY A 36 -17.04 -20.23 -8.78
C GLY A 36 -17.89 -19.06 -8.27
N SER A 37 -17.40 -17.83 -8.32
CA SER A 37 -18.17 -16.63 -7.98
C SER A 37 -19.40 -16.49 -8.89
N SER A 38 -20.55 -16.16 -8.30
CA SER A 38 -21.78 -15.83 -9.04
C SER A 38 -21.67 -14.56 -9.90
N LEU A 39 -20.59 -13.80 -9.73
CA LEU A 39 -20.33 -12.57 -10.49
C LEU A 39 -19.61 -12.84 -11.82
N ILE A 40 -19.16 -14.06 -12.08
CA ILE A 40 -18.53 -14.42 -13.37
C ILE A 40 -19.52 -14.15 -14.52
N GLY A 41 -19.05 -13.39 -15.52
CA GLY A 41 -19.87 -12.97 -16.67
C GLY A 41 -20.61 -11.63 -16.47
N ALA A 42 -20.70 -11.10 -15.25
CA ALA A 42 -21.23 -9.76 -15.00
C ALA A 42 -20.27 -8.67 -15.52
N ASP A 43 -20.80 -7.52 -15.96
CA ASP A 43 -19.98 -6.38 -16.37
C ASP A 43 -19.31 -5.73 -15.16
N ALA A 44 -18.00 -5.55 -15.25
CA ALA A 44 -17.19 -5.03 -14.15
C ALA A 44 -17.56 -3.58 -13.78
N GLY A 45 -17.87 -2.76 -14.78
CA GLY A 45 -18.25 -1.36 -14.54
C GLY A 45 -19.64 -1.23 -13.91
N GLU A 46 -20.61 -2.03 -14.36
CA GLU A 46 -21.95 -2.05 -13.74
C GLU A 46 -21.86 -2.46 -12.25
N MET A 47 -20.97 -3.39 -11.91
CA MET A 47 -20.74 -3.83 -10.53
C MET A 47 -20.10 -2.75 -9.63
N THR A 48 -19.47 -1.75 -10.21
CA THR A 48 -18.85 -0.63 -9.49
C THR A 48 -19.64 0.67 -9.56
N GLY A 49 -20.66 0.72 -10.43
CA GLY A 49 -21.53 1.88 -10.59
C GLY A 49 -21.02 2.93 -11.57
N ILE A 50 -19.92 2.66 -12.31
CA ILE A 50 -19.40 3.59 -13.34
C ILE A 50 -20.09 3.42 -14.71
N GLY A 51 -21.04 2.51 -14.81
CA GLY A 51 -21.70 2.17 -16.06
C GLY A 51 -21.06 0.97 -16.75
N LYS A 52 -21.54 0.66 -17.96
CA LYS A 52 -21.12 -0.53 -18.70
C LYS A 52 -19.75 -0.30 -19.36
N THR A 53 -18.77 -1.13 -19.00
CA THR A 53 -17.44 -1.12 -19.60
C THR A 53 -17.25 -2.13 -20.73
N GLY A 54 -18.11 -3.15 -20.79
CA GLY A 54 -17.96 -4.28 -21.72
C GLY A 54 -17.01 -5.38 -21.23
N VAL A 55 -16.24 -5.12 -20.15
CA VAL A 55 -15.34 -6.10 -19.54
C VAL A 55 -16.11 -6.98 -18.57
N LYS A 56 -16.16 -8.28 -18.87
CA LYS A 56 -16.83 -9.27 -18.03
C LYS A 56 -15.89 -9.80 -16.96
N MET A 57 -16.42 -10.02 -15.76
CA MET A 57 -15.68 -10.67 -14.69
C MET A 57 -15.35 -12.11 -15.05
N ALA A 58 -14.10 -12.50 -14.94
CA ALA A 58 -13.57 -13.84 -15.19
C ALA A 58 -13.25 -14.57 -13.88
N GLY A 59 -13.20 -15.91 -13.93
CA GLY A 59 -12.88 -16.75 -12.77
C GLY A 59 -11.39 -17.05 -12.61
N SER A 60 -10.56 -16.75 -13.61
CA SER A 60 -9.12 -16.98 -13.55
C SER A 60 -8.33 -15.99 -14.43
N LEU A 61 -7.05 -15.77 -14.09
CA LEU A 61 -6.15 -15.00 -14.94
C LEU A 61 -5.86 -15.70 -16.29
N ALA A 62 -5.92 -17.03 -16.31
CA ALA A 62 -5.66 -17.81 -17.52
C ALA A 62 -6.70 -17.54 -18.61
N ASP A 63 -7.96 -17.30 -18.23
CA ASP A 63 -9.05 -17.02 -19.16
C ASP A 63 -8.90 -15.68 -19.88
N VAL A 64 -8.16 -14.75 -19.29
CA VAL A 64 -8.04 -13.33 -19.72
C VAL A 64 -6.58 -12.92 -19.96
N LYS A 65 -5.66 -13.88 -20.09
CA LYS A 65 -4.20 -13.60 -20.18
C LYS A 65 -3.81 -12.67 -21.32
N ASP A 66 -4.56 -12.68 -22.41
CA ASP A 66 -4.29 -11.87 -23.60
C ASP A 66 -5.00 -10.49 -23.58
N ASP A 67 -5.80 -10.23 -22.56
CA ASP A 67 -6.62 -9.03 -22.44
C ASP A 67 -5.94 -7.90 -21.62
N PHE A 68 -4.80 -8.15 -21.00
CA PHE A 68 -4.12 -7.15 -20.19
C PHE A 68 -2.58 -7.14 -20.36
N ASP A 69 -1.98 -6.05 -19.95
CA ASP A 69 -0.55 -5.79 -20.00
C ASP A 69 0.05 -5.72 -18.59
N VAL A 70 -0.72 -5.22 -17.61
CA VAL A 70 -0.34 -5.10 -16.19
C VAL A 70 -1.45 -5.62 -15.29
N LEU A 71 -1.07 -6.40 -14.28
CA LEU A 71 -1.95 -6.87 -13.21
C LEU A 71 -1.83 -5.97 -11.98
N VAL A 72 -2.96 -5.60 -11.37
CA VAL A 72 -3.00 -4.89 -10.09
C VAL A 72 -3.59 -5.80 -9.03
N ASP A 73 -2.83 -6.03 -7.97
CA ASP A 73 -3.13 -7.00 -6.91
C ASP A 73 -3.15 -6.36 -5.52
N PHE A 74 -4.32 -6.40 -4.88
CA PHE A 74 -4.56 -5.99 -3.48
C PHE A 74 -5.26 -7.10 -2.72
N THR A 75 -4.83 -8.34 -2.92
CA THR A 75 -5.47 -9.52 -2.35
C THR A 75 -4.83 -9.97 -1.02
N PHE A 76 -4.13 -11.08 -1.02
CA PHE A 76 -3.45 -11.65 0.15
C PHE A 76 -2.17 -12.39 -0.29
N PRO A 77 -1.19 -12.62 0.61
CA PRO A 77 0.16 -13.04 0.26
C PRO A 77 0.25 -14.27 -0.65
N ASP A 78 -0.43 -15.37 -0.31
CA ASP A 78 -0.36 -16.61 -1.10
C ASP A 78 -0.79 -16.39 -2.55
N LEU A 79 -1.95 -15.73 -2.76
CA LEU A 79 -2.46 -15.44 -4.11
C LEU A 79 -1.54 -14.45 -4.85
N THR A 80 -0.95 -13.50 -4.14
CA THR A 80 0.00 -12.55 -4.74
C THR A 80 1.23 -13.27 -5.30
N LEU A 81 1.75 -14.28 -4.61
CA LEU A 81 2.87 -15.08 -5.11
C LEU A 81 2.49 -15.91 -6.34
N GLU A 82 1.30 -16.52 -6.35
CA GLU A 82 0.77 -17.22 -7.52
C GLU A 82 0.63 -16.27 -8.71
N ASN A 83 0.11 -15.06 -8.48
CA ASN A 83 -0.05 -14.02 -9.49
C ASN A 83 1.31 -13.52 -10.00
N ALA A 84 2.33 -13.41 -9.14
CA ALA A 84 3.68 -13.03 -9.54
C ALA A 84 4.31 -14.08 -10.48
N GLU A 85 4.19 -15.37 -10.17
CA GLU A 85 4.66 -16.45 -11.05
C GLU A 85 3.86 -16.50 -12.36
N PHE A 86 2.54 -16.25 -12.32
CA PHE A 86 1.74 -16.13 -13.53
C PHE A 86 2.21 -14.97 -14.41
N CYS A 87 2.41 -13.78 -13.84
CA CYS A 87 2.88 -12.60 -14.58
C CYS A 87 4.25 -12.83 -15.19
N LYS A 88 5.19 -13.41 -14.44
CA LYS A 88 6.51 -13.81 -14.92
C LYS A 88 6.43 -14.77 -16.12
N ALA A 89 5.61 -15.83 -16.01
CA ALA A 89 5.47 -16.84 -17.07
C ALA A 89 4.82 -16.27 -18.36
N ASN A 90 4.02 -15.21 -18.25
CA ASN A 90 3.27 -14.63 -19.37
C ASN A 90 3.77 -13.24 -19.80
N GLY A 91 4.92 -12.78 -19.27
CA GLY A 91 5.50 -11.48 -19.61
C GLY A 91 4.60 -10.30 -19.26
N LYS A 92 3.88 -10.37 -18.12
CA LYS A 92 3.00 -9.31 -17.63
C LYS A 92 3.65 -8.52 -16.52
N MET A 93 3.44 -7.21 -16.49
CA MET A 93 3.85 -6.34 -15.38
C MET A 93 2.92 -6.53 -14.17
N LEU A 94 3.41 -6.18 -12.97
CA LEU A 94 2.65 -6.39 -11.74
C LEU A 94 2.77 -5.21 -10.77
N VAL A 95 1.63 -4.74 -10.26
CA VAL A 95 1.54 -3.74 -9.18
C VAL A 95 0.88 -4.38 -7.97
N ILE A 96 1.59 -4.43 -6.85
CA ILE A 96 1.18 -5.14 -5.64
C ILE A 96 0.99 -4.16 -4.49
N GLY A 97 -0.24 -4.07 -4.00
CA GLY A 97 -0.61 -3.38 -2.77
C GLY A 97 -1.00 -4.33 -1.63
N THR A 98 -0.76 -5.62 -1.79
CA THR A 98 -1.00 -6.64 -0.76
C THR A 98 -0.13 -6.36 0.46
N THR A 99 -0.73 -6.48 1.65
CA THR A 99 -0.05 -6.29 2.94
C THR A 99 0.12 -7.62 3.68
N GLY A 100 0.99 -7.63 4.69
CA GLY A 100 1.16 -8.79 5.57
C GLY A 100 2.09 -9.87 5.03
N MET A 101 2.86 -9.62 3.97
CA MET A 101 3.87 -10.54 3.46
C MET A 101 5.02 -10.72 4.45
N SER A 102 5.39 -11.96 4.72
CA SER A 102 6.59 -12.34 5.46
C SER A 102 7.87 -12.03 4.66
N ASP A 103 9.01 -12.04 5.32
CA ASP A 103 10.30 -11.81 4.64
C ASP A 103 10.62 -12.93 3.64
N ALA A 104 10.21 -14.17 3.89
CA ALA A 104 10.35 -15.28 2.95
C ALA A 104 9.51 -15.05 1.68
N GLU A 105 8.27 -14.59 1.82
CA GLU A 105 7.38 -14.27 0.69
C GLU A 105 7.92 -13.07 -0.11
N LYS A 106 8.47 -12.04 0.55
CA LYS A 106 9.13 -10.93 -0.14
C LYS A 106 10.35 -11.38 -0.94
N GLN A 107 11.12 -12.35 -0.44
CA GLN A 107 12.25 -12.94 -1.17
C GLN A 107 11.76 -13.69 -2.41
N GLN A 108 10.69 -14.47 -2.31
CA GLN A 108 10.09 -15.15 -3.47
C GLN A 108 9.60 -14.14 -4.52
N LEU A 109 8.96 -13.06 -4.07
CA LEU A 109 8.54 -11.98 -4.97
C LEU A 109 9.74 -11.32 -5.68
N ALA A 110 10.85 -11.10 -4.97
CA ALA A 110 12.06 -10.54 -5.56
C ALA A 110 12.64 -11.44 -6.67
N LEU A 111 12.60 -12.77 -6.49
CA LEU A 111 13.01 -13.73 -7.53
C LEU A 111 12.07 -13.70 -8.75
N ALA A 112 10.77 -13.54 -8.56
CA ALA A 112 9.85 -13.36 -9.68
C ALA A 112 10.13 -12.08 -10.45
N ALA A 113 10.46 -11.00 -9.75
CA ALA A 113 10.76 -9.69 -10.32
C ALA A 113 12.06 -9.65 -11.15
N GLU A 114 12.97 -10.62 -11.04
CA GLU A 114 14.16 -10.73 -11.91
C GLU A 114 13.78 -10.87 -13.39
N SER A 115 12.59 -11.32 -13.70
CA SER A 115 12.12 -11.60 -15.05
C SER A 115 10.95 -10.73 -15.50
N THR A 116 10.35 -9.94 -14.62
CA THR A 116 9.23 -9.04 -14.96
C THR A 116 9.26 -7.78 -14.10
N PRO A 117 8.81 -6.62 -14.62
CA PRO A 117 8.73 -5.41 -13.83
C PRO A 117 7.63 -5.51 -12.75
N VAL A 118 7.99 -5.28 -11.49
CA VAL A 118 7.07 -5.34 -10.35
C VAL A 118 7.21 -4.08 -9.51
N VAL A 119 6.10 -3.41 -9.19
CA VAL A 119 6.02 -2.45 -8.08
C VAL A 119 5.37 -3.12 -6.90
N PHE A 120 6.07 -3.21 -5.79
CA PHE A 120 5.55 -3.68 -4.52
C PHE A 120 5.61 -2.57 -3.47
N ALA A 121 4.45 -2.17 -2.97
CA ALA A 121 4.38 -1.22 -1.86
C ALA A 121 3.17 -1.52 -0.97
N PRO A 122 3.36 -1.68 0.34
CA PRO A 122 2.27 -1.93 1.29
C PRO A 122 1.32 -0.73 1.41
N ASN A 123 1.72 0.44 0.92
CA ASN A 123 0.88 1.62 0.81
C ASN A 123 1.17 2.37 -0.49
N MET A 124 0.18 2.42 -1.38
CA MET A 124 0.27 3.07 -2.69
C MET A 124 -0.06 4.57 -2.67
N SER A 125 -0.46 5.15 -1.53
CA SER A 125 -0.77 6.58 -1.44
C SER A 125 0.46 7.43 -1.73
N VAL A 126 0.35 8.34 -2.69
CA VAL A 126 1.39 9.35 -2.97
C VAL A 126 1.67 10.18 -1.72
N GLY A 127 0.60 10.63 -1.02
CA GLY A 127 0.73 11.43 0.20
C GLY A 127 1.48 10.71 1.31
N VAL A 128 1.19 9.42 1.56
CA VAL A 128 1.93 8.63 2.57
C VAL A 128 3.40 8.53 2.20
N ASN A 129 3.73 8.26 0.93
CA ASN A 129 5.11 8.12 0.50
C ASN A 129 5.91 9.45 0.57
N VAL A 130 5.27 10.59 0.30
CA VAL A 130 5.85 11.92 0.55
C VAL A 130 6.09 12.12 2.04
N VAL A 131 5.12 11.78 2.89
CA VAL A 131 5.27 11.87 4.35
C VAL A 131 6.44 11.00 4.85
N LEU A 132 6.62 9.79 4.35
CA LEU A 132 7.78 8.94 4.72
C LEU A 132 9.12 9.63 4.41
N ASN A 133 9.23 10.32 3.28
CA ASN A 133 10.43 11.09 2.93
C ASN A 133 10.64 12.31 3.84
N LEU A 134 9.56 13.05 4.14
CA LEU A 134 9.59 14.17 5.08
C LEU A 134 9.99 13.71 6.49
N LEU A 135 9.49 12.57 6.95
CA LEU A 135 9.84 11.99 8.25
C LEU A 135 11.33 11.61 8.35
N ARG A 136 11.90 11.03 7.28
CA ARG A 136 13.33 10.75 7.23
C ARG A 136 14.15 12.03 7.40
N THR A 137 13.80 13.07 6.66
CA THR A 137 14.48 14.37 6.73
C THR A 137 14.31 15.02 8.10
N ALA A 138 13.09 15.03 8.64
CA ALA A 138 12.81 15.59 9.95
C ALA A 138 13.58 14.87 11.06
N ALA A 139 13.50 13.54 11.11
CA ALA A 139 14.20 12.73 12.12
C ALA A 139 15.72 12.94 12.06
N ALA A 140 16.32 12.88 10.87
CA ALA A 140 17.76 13.09 10.71
C ALA A 140 18.22 14.50 11.12
N THR A 141 17.36 15.52 10.96
CA THR A 141 17.68 16.91 11.30
C THR A 141 17.49 17.19 12.79
N LEU A 142 16.40 16.68 13.37
CA LEU A 142 16.01 16.92 14.76
C LEU A 142 16.82 16.07 15.76
N GLY A 143 17.24 14.88 15.34
CA GLY A 143 18.09 14.00 16.13
C GLY A 143 17.46 13.52 17.44
N ASP A 144 18.32 13.26 18.44
CA ASP A 144 17.93 12.72 19.75
C ASP A 144 17.37 13.78 20.73
N ASP A 145 17.32 15.05 20.32
CA ASP A 145 16.79 16.12 21.15
C ASP A 145 15.27 16.19 21.16
N TYR A 146 14.63 15.47 20.25
CA TYR A 146 13.17 15.41 20.14
C TYR A 146 12.61 14.03 20.48
N ASP A 147 11.57 14.02 21.29
CA ASP A 147 10.72 12.86 21.53
C ASP A 147 9.87 12.53 20.32
N VAL A 148 9.67 11.25 20.03
CA VAL A 148 8.87 10.82 18.86
C VAL A 148 7.66 10.02 19.30
N GLU A 149 6.48 10.45 18.86
CA GLU A 149 5.20 9.73 19.08
C GLU A 149 4.44 9.58 17.76
N ILE A 150 3.92 8.39 17.50
CA ILE A 150 3.16 8.07 16.30
C ILE A 150 1.72 7.79 16.71
N ILE A 151 0.80 8.60 16.21
CA ILE A 151 -0.62 8.52 16.53
C ILE A 151 -1.35 8.08 15.27
N GLU A 152 -2.13 6.97 15.35
CA GLU A 152 -2.93 6.52 14.23
C GLU A 152 -4.39 6.28 14.59
N ALA A 153 -5.28 6.58 13.65
CA ALA A 153 -6.70 6.34 13.81
C ALA A 153 -7.28 5.64 12.58
N HIS A 154 -8.08 4.61 12.81
CA HIS A 154 -8.81 3.88 11.77
C HIS A 154 -10.22 3.52 12.22
N HIS A 155 -11.01 3.04 11.26
CA HIS A 155 -12.37 2.58 11.47
C HIS A 155 -12.43 1.43 12.49
N ARG A 156 -13.59 1.30 13.15
CA ARG A 156 -13.84 0.31 14.20
C ARG A 156 -13.61 -1.17 13.81
N HIS A 157 -13.57 -1.47 12.52
CA HIS A 157 -13.41 -2.83 12.00
C HIS A 157 -11.97 -3.22 11.67
N LYS A 158 -10.98 -2.31 11.85
CA LYS A 158 -9.56 -2.63 11.63
C LYS A 158 -9.06 -3.53 12.74
N LYS A 159 -8.45 -4.67 12.36
CA LYS A 159 -8.05 -5.73 13.29
C LYS A 159 -6.62 -5.59 13.80
N ASP A 160 -5.71 -5.13 12.95
CA ASP A 160 -4.30 -4.92 13.29
C ASP A 160 -4.10 -3.58 14.02
N ALA A 161 -3.21 -3.55 15.00
CA ALA A 161 -2.78 -2.39 15.77
C ALA A 161 -1.32 -2.57 16.22
N PRO A 162 -0.43 -1.59 15.98
CA PRO A 162 -0.63 -0.42 15.14
C PRO A 162 -0.85 -0.79 13.67
N SER A 163 -1.32 0.17 12.85
CA SER A 163 -1.45 -0.04 11.41
C SER A 163 -0.08 -0.26 10.73
N GLY A 164 -0.06 -1.01 9.62
CA GLY A 164 1.17 -1.20 8.85
C GLY A 164 1.81 0.12 8.38
N THR A 165 1.00 1.15 8.11
CA THR A 165 1.50 2.49 7.77
C THR A 165 2.18 3.16 8.96
N ALA A 166 1.59 3.07 10.17
CA ALA A 166 2.20 3.59 11.38
C ALA A 166 3.53 2.89 11.70
N LEU A 167 3.57 1.56 11.59
CA LEU A 167 4.81 0.80 11.76
C LEU A 167 5.87 1.24 10.75
N ARG A 168 5.50 1.44 9.48
CA ARG A 168 6.44 1.92 8.46
C ARG A 168 6.95 3.33 8.73
N MET A 169 6.12 4.23 9.25
CA MET A 169 6.56 5.54 9.72
C MET A 169 7.58 5.42 10.85
N GLY A 170 7.33 4.53 11.82
CA GLY A 170 8.27 4.24 12.91
C GLY A 170 9.59 3.66 12.43
N GLU A 171 9.57 2.72 11.48
CA GLU A 171 10.78 2.17 10.85
C GLU A 171 11.62 3.28 10.20
N VAL A 172 11.00 4.14 9.39
CA VAL A 172 11.70 5.24 8.71
C VAL A 172 12.33 6.22 9.69
N VAL A 173 11.63 6.52 10.78
CA VAL A 173 12.16 7.41 11.85
C VAL A 173 13.28 6.71 12.61
N ALA A 174 13.11 5.44 13.00
CA ALA A 174 14.11 4.65 13.69
C ALA A 174 15.41 4.53 12.87
N ASP A 175 15.28 4.18 11.58
CA ASP A 175 16.40 4.09 10.64
C ASP A 175 17.17 5.43 10.55
N ALA A 176 16.43 6.55 10.41
CA ALA A 176 17.04 7.87 10.33
C ALA A 176 17.77 8.30 11.61
N LEU A 177 17.34 7.79 12.77
CA LEU A 177 17.95 8.02 14.09
C LEU A 177 18.99 6.96 14.46
N GLY A 178 19.27 5.97 13.59
CA GLY A 178 20.19 4.87 13.88
C GLY A 178 19.71 3.95 15.00
N ARG A 179 18.40 3.75 15.15
CA ARG A 179 17.75 2.91 16.17
C ARG A 179 17.14 1.66 15.55
N ASP A 180 17.05 0.57 16.30
CA ASP A 180 16.22 -0.58 15.95
C ASP A 180 14.80 -0.36 16.52
N LEU A 181 13.80 -0.29 15.64
CA LEU A 181 12.41 -0.11 16.05
C LEU A 181 11.94 -1.20 17.01
N LYS A 182 12.41 -2.44 16.88
CA LYS A 182 12.03 -3.55 17.76
C LYS A 182 12.49 -3.34 19.21
N GLU A 183 13.56 -2.59 19.40
CA GLU A 183 14.12 -2.31 20.72
C GLU A 183 13.57 -1.02 21.36
N CYS A 184 13.17 -0.03 20.53
CA CYS A 184 12.78 1.29 21.01
C CYS A 184 11.27 1.60 20.90
N ALA A 185 10.47 0.72 20.29
CA ALA A 185 9.03 0.92 20.16
C ALA A 185 8.30 0.71 21.50
N VAL A 186 7.42 1.64 21.85
CA VAL A 186 6.51 1.54 23.00
C VAL A 186 5.07 1.62 22.50
N TYR A 187 4.30 0.57 22.73
CA TYR A 187 2.93 0.43 22.23
C TYR A 187 1.90 0.73 23.34
N GLY A 188 1.38 1.95 23.33
CA GLY A 188 0.48 2.44 24.37
C GLY A 188 1.17 2.67 25.72
N ARG A 189 0.54 3.43 26.58
CA ARG A 189 0.96 3.63 27.97
C ARG A 189 -0.28 3.54 28.88
N GLU A 190 -0.19 2.76 29.96
CA GLU A 190 -1.27 2.58 30.92
C GLU A 190 -0.72 2.65 32.36
N GLY A 191 -1.44 3.32 33.24
CA GLY A 191 -1.10 3.42 34.65
C GLY A 191 0.13 4.30 34.92
N PHE A 192 0.93 3.92 35.92
CA PHE A 192 2.13 4.65 36.33
C PHE A 192 3.37 4.03 35.64
N THR A 193 3.75 4.59 34.51
CA THR A 193 4.82 4.07 33.64
C THR A 193 6.21 4.65 33.92
N GLY A 194 6.32 5.65 34.81
CA GLY A 194 7.54 6.44 34.94
C GLY A 194 7.72 7.48 33.83
N GLU A 195 8.85 8.16 33.87
CA GLU A 195 9.19 9.13 32.83
C GLU A 195 9.56 8.44 31.54
N ARG A 196 9.18 9.05 30.41
CA ARG A 196 9.55 8.62 29.06
C ARG A 196 11.07 8.66 28.88
N THR A 197 11.67 7.67 28.23
CA THR A 197 13.08 7.73 27.84
C THR A 197 13.24 8.43 26.47
N ARG A 198 14.40 9.03 26.23
CA ARG A 198 14.66 9.78 24.97
C ARG A 198 14.67 8.89 23.73
N LYS A 199 15.01 7.61 23.86
CA LYS A 199 15.13 6.71 22.72
C LYS A 199 13.82 6.04 22.31
N GLU A 200 12.78 6.18 23.10
CA GLU A 200 11.48 5.59 22.77
C GLU A 200 10.88 6.20 21.50
N ILE A 201 10.21 5.37 20.71
CA ILE A 201 9.26 5.77 19.67
C ILE A 201 7.91 5.23 20.12
N GLY A 202 7.01 6.12 20.54
CA GLY A 202 5.69 5.75 21.04
C GLY A 202 4.70 5.51 19.92
N PHE A 203 3.71 4.63 20.17
CA PHE A 203 2.62 4.34 19.24
C PHE A 203 1.29 4.40 19.98
N GLU A 204 0.40 5.28 19.52
CA GLU A 204 -0.97 5.42 20.03
C GLU A 204 -1.99 5.06 18.96
N THR A 205 -2.90 4.16 19.31
CA THR A 205 -3.86 3.57 18.36
C THR A 205 -5.29 3.94 18.71
N ILE A 206 -6.01 4.54 17.76
CA ILE A 206 -7.42 4.88 17.88
C ILE A 206 -8.24 4.03 16.90
N ARG A 207 -9.39 3.49 17.38
CA ARG A 207 -10.39 2.78 16.56
C ARG A 207 -11.73 3.42 16.75
N ALA A 208 -12.25 4.13 15.69
CA ALA A 208 -13.47 4.91 15.79
C ALA A 208 -14.19 5.03 14.45
N GLY A 209 -15.51 4.92 14.46
CA GLY A 209 -16.38 5.20 13.32
C GLY A 209 -15.95 4.52 12.02
N ASP A 210 -15.85 5.32 10.98
CA ASP A 210 -15.49 4.96 9.60
C ASP A 210 -14.18 5.59 9.12
N VAL A 211 -13.34 6.08 10.03
CA VAL A 211 -12.04 6.70 9.69
C VAL A 211 -11.26 5.79 8.77
N VAL A 212 -10.90 6.30 7.59
CA VAL A 212 -10.19 5.53 6.56
C VAL A 212 -8.75 5.26 6.97
N GLY A 213 -8.07 6.26 7.52
CA GLY A 213 -6.71 6.15 8.04
C GLY A 213 -6.06 7.51 8.24
N ASP A 214 -5.88 7.91 9.49
CA ASP A 214 -5.16 9.10 9.90
C ASP A 214 -3.86 8.68 10.58
N HIS A 215 -2.78 9.38 10.28
CA HIS A 215 -1.46 9.12 10.86
C HIS A 215 -0.77 10.45 11.13
N THR A 216 -0.32 10.63 12.35
CA THR A 216 0.47 11.81 12.76
C THR A 216 1.76 11.33 13.42
N VAL A 217 2.90 11.83 12.99
CA VAL A 217 4.16 11.70 13.72
C VAL A 217 4.45 13.04 14.37
N LEU A 218 4.52 13.02 15.69
CA LEU A 218 4.85 14.15 16.55
C LEU A 218 6.33 14.07 16.93
N PHE A 219 7.06 15.13 16.67
CA PHE A 219 8.38 15.39 17.22
C PHE A 219 8.26 16.53 18.23
N ALA A 220 8.65 16.31 19.49
CA ALA A 220 8.42 17.26 20.57
C ALA A 220 9.67 17.46 21.42
N THR A 221 9.96 18.71 21.77
CA THR A 221 10.99 19.11 22.73
C THR A 221 10.45 20.23 23.63
N GLU A 222 11.24 20.68 24.59
CA GLU A 222 10.84 21.82 25.43
C GLU A 222 10.64 23.07 24.57
N GLY A 223 9.43 23.64 24.64
CA GLY A 223 9.07 24.90 23.97
C GLY A 223 8.52 24.76 22.55
N GLU A 224 8.69 23.61 21.86
CA GLU A 224 8.11 23.42 20.53
C GLU A 224 7.78 21.97 20.21
N ARG A 225 6.96 21.79 19.21
CA ARG A 225 6.66 20.50 18.58
C ARG A 225 6.37 20.66 17.10
N ILE A 226 6.67 19.61 16.34
CA ILE A 226 6.41 19.50 14.92
C ILE A 226 5.52 18.30 14.69
N GLU A 227 4.47 18.45 13.91
CA GLU A 227 3.56 17.36 13.56
C GLU A 227 3.58 17.16 12.04
N VAL A 228 3.85 15.94 11.59
CA VAL A 228 3.72 15.54 10.19
C VAL A 228 2.53 14.61 10.09
N THR A 229 1.46 15.08 9.43
CA THR A 229 0.16 14.40 9.42
C THR A 229 -0.28 14.05 8.00
N HIS A 230 -0.77 12.82 7.84
CA HIS A 230 -1.49 12.34 6.66
C HIS A 230 -2.88 11.86 7.06
N LYS A 231 -3.91 12.30 6.33
CA LYS A 231 -5.30 11.85 6.51
C LYS A 231 -5.86 11.33 5.20
N ALA A 232 -6.30 10.10 5.17
CA ALA A 232 -6.98 9.50 4.03
C ALA A 232 -8.50 9.61 4.20
N SER A 233 -9.17 10.31 3.28
CA SER A 233 -10.64 10.44 3.28
C SER A 233 -11.32 9.38 2.40
N SER A 234 -10.56 8.70 1.52
CA SER A 234 -11.08 7.71 0.59
C SER A 234 -10.00 6.70 0.21
N ARG A 235 -10.40 5.45 -0.07
CA ARG A 235 -9.50 4.44 -0.66
C ARG A 235 -9.04 4.77 -2.07
N MET A 236 -9.70 5.71 -2.73
CA MET A 236 -9.31 6.19 -4.07
C MET A 236 -7.86 6.72 -4.10
N THR A 237 -7.33 7.24 -3.00
CA THR A 237 -5.94 7.68 -2.92
C THR A 237 -4.95 6.54 -3.16
N PHE A 238 -5.25 5.32 -2.67
CA PHE A 238 -4.42 4.12 -2.90
C PHE A 238 -4.57 3.62 -4.33
N ALA A 239 -5.80 3.61 -4.87
CA ALA A 239 -6.07 3.17 -6.23
C ALA A 239 -5.41 4.10 -7.27
N LYS A 240 -5.50 5.42 -7.09
CA LYS A 240 -4.80 6.39 -7.97
C LYS A 240 -3.28 6.21 -7.92
N GLY A 241 -2.71 5.90 -6.75
CA GLY A 241 -1.29 5.59 -6.63
C GLY A 241 -0.91 4.31 -7.38
N ALA A 242 -1.75 3.26 -7.32
CA ALA A 242 -1.55 2.03 -8.09
C ALA A 242 -1.63 2.28 -9.61
N MET A 243 -2.53 3.14 -10.06
CA MET A 243 -2.60 3.54 -11.49
C MET A 243 -1.35 4.30 -11.93
N ARG A 244 -0.83 5.19 -11.08
CA ARG A 244 0.45 5.87 -11.33
C ARG A 244 1.60 4.87 -11.42
N ALA A 245 1.65 3.89 -10.52
CA ALA A 245 2.66 2.81 -10.56
C ALA A 245 2.54 1.97 -11.84
N ALA A 246 1.33 1.62 -12.26
CA ALA A 246 1.09 0.89 -13.49
C ALA A 246 1.62 1.64 -14.72
N LEU A 247 1.29 2.91 -14.86
CA LEU A 247 1.80 3.76 -15.94
C LEU A 247 3.33 3.88 -15.92
N TRP A 248 3.91 4.04 -14.74
CA TRP A 248 5.36 4.17 -14.56
C TRP A 248 6.12 2.90 -14.96
N LEU A 249 5.54 1.69 -14.73
CA LEU A 249 6.14 0.41 -15.10
C LEU A 249 6.30 0.21 -16.59
N LYS A 250 5.51 0.87 -17.44
CA LYS A 250 5.43 0.64 -18.88
C LYS A 250 6.81 0.57 -19.58
N ASP A 251 7.72 1.43 -19.13
CA ASP A 251 9.05 1.56 -19.77
C ASP A 251 10.19 1.08 -18.85
N LYS A 252 9.87 0.25 -17.83
CA LYS A 252 10.88 -0.23 -16.88
C LYS A 252 11.34 -1.63 -17.21
N PRO A 253 12.65 -1.91 -17.05
CA PRO A 253 13.16 -3.27 -17.13
C PRO A 253 12.59 -4.15 -16.02
N ALA A 254 12.81 -5.47 -16.14
CA ALA A 254 12.54 -6.40 -15.04
C ALA A 254 13.26 -5.94 -13.77
N GLY A 255 12.59 -6.03 -12.63
CA GLY A 255 13.09 -5.58 -11.34
C GLY A 255 11.97 -5.37 -10.33
N LEU A 256 12.35 -5.31 -9.06
CA LEU A 256 11.47 -5.00 -7.95
C LEU A 256 11.63 -3.53 -7.57
N TYR A 257 10.56 -2.79 -7.69
CA TYR A 257 10.46 -1.36 -7.41
C TYR A 257 9.46 -1.09 -6.30
N ASP A 258 9.53 0.08 -5.70
CA ASP A 258 8.57 0.55 -4.71
C ASP A 258 7.99 1.93 -5.10
N MET A 259 7.11 2.47 -4.25
CA MET A 259 6.53 3.79 -4.51
C MET A 259 7.54 4.94 -4.39
N GLN A 260 8.68 4.77 -3.73
CA GLN A 260 9.74 5.79 -3.69
C GLN A 260 10.42 5.89 -5.07
N ASP A 261 10.57 4.75 -5.79
CA ASP A 261 11.04 4.74 -7.19
C ASP A 261 10.03 5.41 -8.12
N VAL A 262 8.74 5.04 -7.99
CA VAL A 262 7.65 5.61 -8.81
C VAL A 262 7.52 7.13 -8.67
N LEU A 263 7.86 7.64 -7.50
CA LEU A 263 7.72 9.07 -7.14
C LEU A 263 9.02 9.87 -7.24
N ASP A 264 10.16 9.20 -7.57
CA ASP A 264 11.49 9.81 -7.61
C ASP A 264 11.87 10.47 -6.26
N LEU A 265 11.70 9.70 -5.17
CA LEU A 265 11.93 10.15 -3.79
C LEU A 265 13.17 9.48 -3.14
N LYS A 266 13.97 8.72 -3.90
CA LYS A 266 15.22 8.09 -3.43
C LYS A 266 16.42 8.98 -3.64
#